data_255c0e2d2576f0f3bbd53c2788dfca4a
#
_entry.id   255c0e2d2576f0f3bbd53c2788dfca4a
#
_cell.length_a   1.000
_cell.length_b   1.000
_cell.length_c   1.000
_cell.angle_alpha   90.00
_cell.angle_beta   90.00
_cell.angle_gamma   90.00
#
_symmetry.space_group_name_H-M   'P 1'
#
loop_
_entity.id
_entity.type
_entity.pdbx_description
1 polymer ?
#
loop_
_entity_poly.entity_id
_entity_poly.type
_entity_poly.pdbx_seq_one_letter_code
_entity_poly.pdbx_strand_id
1 'polypeptide(L)'
;ELVLSFETLEERGRQLAERDPGFLDQAIEKGSGTDTAVILYTSGTTGTPKGVVLSHDNLLITSRNAAKFDRITPDTNSLAYLPMAWVGDNIFSFSEAFVAGFCVNCPESSATVMQDMREIGPDFYFGPPRIFENLLTMVMIRMEDAGWIKRKMFHYFMGVARRVGGRILDHQSVYPWDRLLYGVGELLVFGPLKNALGMSRVRVAYTAGEAIGPELFDFYRSLGINLKQLYGQTEAAVFVTMQSDGEVRSETVGAAFPDVELKIAENGEVLYRSPGVFQEYYKNPQATAETKTPDGWVKTGDAGYVNEEGHLRIIDRAKDVGKMNDGSMFAPKFIENKLKFYQYIKEAVTFGDQKDYASAFINIDLDAVANWAERNNITYGGYQEIASHDKVRGLIEGCIMEVNENLAADSHLRSSQIQRFIILHKELDADDGELTRTRKVRRRIIAEKYGTLIDALYSDQQHVKVESQVTFE
;
A
#
# COMPACT_ATOMS: atom_id res chain seq x y z
N GLU A 1 44.82 6.23 -4.56
CA GLU A 1 43.71 7.19 -4.73
C GLU A 1 42.38 6.46 -4.57
N LEU A 2 41.53 6.96 -3.67
CA LEU A 2 40.21 6.37 -3.38
C LEU A 2 39.12 6.82 -4.38
N VAL A 3 39.39 7.85 -5.17
CA VAL A 3 38.46 8.40 -6.16
C VAL A 3 39.20 8.60 -7.48
N LEU A 4 38.62 8.10 -8.57
CA LEU A 4 39.09 8.25 -9.92
C LEU A 4 38.02 8.98 -10.76
N SER A 5 38.46 9.80 -11.73
CA SER A 5 37.50 10.30 -12.72
C SER A 5 37.07 9.18 -13.68
N PHE A 6 35.92 9.34 -14.29
CA PHE A 6 35.40 8.35 -15.26
C PHE A 6 36.34 8.20 -16.46
N GLU A 7 36.91 9.32 -16.95
CA GLU A 7 37.90 9.31 -18.04
C GLU A 7 39.15 8.52 -17.69
N THR A 8 39.64 8.64 -16.41
CA THR A 8 40.76 7.84 -15.94
C THR A 8 40.45 6.36 -15.93
N LEU A 9 39.21 5.99 -15.56
CA LEU A 9 38.74 4.61 -15.53
C LEU A 9 38.70 4.04 -16.97
N GLU A 10 38.11 4.79 -17.91
CA GLU A 10 38.04 4.40 -19.32
C GLU A 10 39.46 4.21 -19.92
N GLU A 11 40.39 5.10 -19.64
CA GLU A 11 41.77 5.01 -20.13
C GLU A 11 42.44 3.76 -19.58
N ARG A 12 42.30 3.45 -18.29
CA ARG A 12 42.78 2.21 -17.69
C ARG A 12 42.16 0.97 -18.33
N GLY A 13 40.84 1.05 -18.65
CA GLY A 13 40.12 -0.01 -19.35
C GLY A 13 40.70 -0.25 -20.76
N ARG A 14 40.94 0.79 -21.54
CA ARG A 14 41.60 0.69 -22.86
C ARG A 14 42.98 0.02 -22.78
N GLN A 15 43.82 0.48 -21.85
CA GLN A 15 45.15 -0.09 -21.62
C GLN A 15 45.08 -1.55 -21.17
N LEU A 16 44.11 -1.95 -20.38
CA LEU A 16 43.91 -3.34 -20.00
C LEU A 16 43.48 -4.20 -21.18
N ALA A 17 42.54 -3.72 -21.99
CA ALA A 17 42.05 -4.42 -23.19
C ALA A 17 43.17 -4.64 -24.24
N GLU A 18 44.06 -3.65 -24.39
CA GLU A 18 45.26 -3.81 -25.26
C GLU A 18 46.25 -4.84 -24.72
N ARG A 19 46.46 -4.87 -23.40
CA ARG A 19 47.39 -5.79 -22.74
C ARG A 19 46.85 -7.21 -22.62
N ASP A 20 45.56 -7.35 -22.39
CA ASP A 20 44.88 -8.64 -22.23
C ASP A 20 43.50 -8.60 -22.93
N PRO A 21 43.47 -8.86 -24.26
CA PRO A 21 42.24 -8.81 -25.04
C PRO A 21 41.17 -9.82 -24.59
N GLY A 22 41.57 -10.89 -23.92
CA GLY A 22 40.66 -11.92 -23.42
C GLY A 22 40.15 -11.67 -21.99
N PHE A 23 40.58 -10.59 -21.34
CA PHE A 23 40.25 -10.32 -19.94
C PHE A 23 38.74 -10.25 -19.68
N LEU A 24 38.01 -9.53 -20.54
CA LEU A 24 36.55 -9.32 -20.37
C LEU A 24 35.81 -10.66 -20.50
N ASP A 25 36.10 -11.45 -21.53
CA ASP A 25 35.46 -12.75 -21.77
C ASP A 25 35.74 -13.71 -20.61
N GLN A 26 36.99 -13.80 -20.16
CA GLN A 26 37.37 -14.59 -19.00
C GLN A 26 36.69 -14.10 -17.69
N ALA A 27 36.50 -12.82 -17.52
CA ALA A 27 35.81 -12.27 -16.37
C ALA A 27 34.31 -12.59 -16.38
N ILE A 28 33.68 -12.51 -17.56
CA ILE A 28 32.29 -12.92 -17.77
C ILE A 28 32.08 -14.40 -17.49
N GLU A 29 32.98 -15.27 -18.02
CA GLU A 29 32.92 -16.72 -17.82
C GLU A 29 33.07 -17.16 -16.35
N LYS A 30 33.72 -16.35 -15.51
CA LYS A 30 33.86 -16.60 -14.07
C LYS A 30 32.60 -16.24 -13.28
N GLY A 31 31.72 -15.40 -13.84
CA GLY A 31 30.49 -14.99 -13.18
C GLY A 31 29.49 -16.14 -13.06
N SER A 32 28.76 -16.16 -11.96
CA SER A 32 27.70 -17.15 -11.68
C SER A 32 26.38 -16.46 -11.38
N GLY A 33 25.29 -17.09 -11.75
CA GLY A 33 23.95 -16.62 -11.36
C GLY A 33 23.75 -16.50 -9.84
N THR A 34 24.54 -17.26 -9.07
CA THR A 34 24.54 -17.21 -7.59
C THR A 34 25.39 -16.10 -7.00
N ASP A 35 26.18 -15.38 -7.81
CA ASP A 35 26.95 -14.24 -7.32
C ASP A 35 26.02 -13.10 -6.88
N THR A 36 26.47 -12.31 -5.90
CA THR A 36 25.74 -11.17 -5.41
C THR A 36 25.61 -10.11 -6.50
N ALA A 37 24.36 -9.83 -6.90
CA ALA A 37 24.06 -8.78 -7.86
C ALA A 37 23.90 -7.43 -7.19
N VAL A 38 23.19 -7.39 -6.05
CA VAL A 38 22.88 -6.13 -5.35
C VAL A 38 22.66 -6.38 -3.85
N ILE A 39 22.97 -5.38 -3.04
CA ILE A 39 22.61 -5.33 -1.62
C ILE A 39 21.69 -4.14 -1.42
N LEU A 40 20.42 -4.39 -1.11
CA LEU A 40 19.39 -3.36 -0.89
C LEU A 40 19.10 -3.22 0.60
N TYR A 41 19.24 -2.00 1.13
CA TYR A 41 18.99 -1.74 2.54
C TYR A 41 17.52 -1.43 2.79
N THR A 42 16.91 -2.18 3.71
CA THR A 42 15.52 -1.97 4.18
C THR A 42 15.53 -1.37 5.58
N SER A 43 14.54 -0.53 5.88
CA SER A 43 14.43 0.13 7.20
C SER A 43 14.10 -0.82 8.35
N GLY A 44 13.83 -2.09 8.09
CA GLY A 44 13.50 -3.12 9.09
C GLY A 44 12.50 -2.67 10.17
N THR A 45 11.70 -3.57 10.69
CA THR A 45 10.76 -3.27 11.80
C THR A 45 11.47 -2.99 13.14
N THR A 46 12.77 -3.28 13.24
CA THR A 46 13.60 -3.13 14.45
C THR A 46 14.37 -1.79 14.51
N GLY A 47 14.24 -0.94 13.49
CA GLY A 47 14.86 0.39 13.47
C GLY A 47 16.28 0.44 12.89
N THR A 48 17.03 -0.67 12.87
CA THR A 48 18.36 -0.74 12.23
C THR A 48 18.19 -1.28 10.80
N PRO A 49 18.67 -0.56 9.75
CA PRO A 49 18.59 -1.03 8.38
C PRO A 49 19.33 -2.35 8.18
N LYS A 50 18.72 -3.28 7.42
CA LYS A 50 19.30 -4.56 7.06
C LYS A 50 19.60 -4.58 5.57
N GLY A 51 20.79 -5.00 5.18
CA GLY A 51 21.19 -5.14 3.78
C GLY A 51 20.74 -6.51 3.25
N VAL A 52 19.73 -6.53 2.39
CA VAL A 52 19.22 -7.73 1.73
C VAL A 52 20.12 -8.06 0.57
N VAL A 53 20.75 -9.23 0.58
CA VAL A 53 21.65 -9.72 -0.49
C VAL A 53 20.85 -10.50 -1.52
N LEU A 54 20.80 -9.99 -2.75
CA LEU A 54 20.15 -10.64 -3.89
C LEU A 54 21.19 -11.06 -4.93
N SER A 55 21.06 -12.27 -5.44
CA SER A 55 21.89 -12.81 -6.52
C SER A 55 21.36 -12.41 -7.90
N HIS A 56 22.17 -12.60 -8.93
CA HIS A 56 21.72 -12.46 -10.32
C HIS A 56 20.53 -13.37 -10.62
N ASP A 57 20.56 -14.62 -10.15
CA ASP A 57 19.45 -15.56 -10.34
C ASP A 57 18.17 -15.08 -9.69
N ASN A 58 18.24 -14.53 -8.46
CA ASN A 58 17.05 -13.97 -7.79
C ASN A 58 16.38 -12.88 -8.66
N LEU A 59 17.17 -11.98 -9.21
CA LEU A 59 16.67 -10.87 -10.02
C LEU A 59 16.18 -11.35 -11.40
N LEU A 60 16.98 -12.14 -12.10
CA LEU A 60 16.69 -12.51 -13.49
C LEU A 60 15.55 -13.52 -13.62
N ILE A 61 15.43 -14.49 -12.70
CA ILE A 61 14.35 -15.48 -12.75
C ILE A 61 13.02 -14.79 -12.45
N THR A 62 12.97 -13.95 -11.41
CA THR A 62 11.74 -13.23 -11.05
C THR A 62 11.32 -12.24 -12.13
N SER A 63 12.28 -11.49 -12.69
CA SER A 63 12.02 -10.55 -13.78
C SER A 63 11.52 -11.27 -15.05
N ARG A 64 12.06 -12.44 -15.36
CA ARG A 64 11.63 -13.26 -16.49
C ARG A 64 10.18 -13.73 -16.32
N ASN A 65 9.84 -14.15 -15.10
CA ASN A 65 8.47 -14.54 -14.75
C ASN A 65 7.51 -13.34 -14.84
N ALA A 66 7.92 -12.14 -14.35
CA ALA A 66 7.12 -10.94 -14.40
C ALA A 66 6.90 -10.45 -15.83
N ALA A 67 7.96 -10.38 -16.63
CA ALA A 67 7.86 -10.00 -18.04
C ALA A 67 6.93 -10.93 -18.83
N LYS A 68 6.97 -12.24 -18.54
CA LYS A 68 6.05 -13.22 -19.14
C LYS A 68 4.61 -13.03 -18.64
N PHE A 69 4.43 -12.81 -17.35
CA PHE A 69 3.11 -12.61 -16.73
C PHE A 69 2.38 -11.41 -17.33
N ASP A 70 3.06 -10.28 -17.45
CA ASP A 70 2.50 -9.04 -17.99
C ASP A 70 2.68 -8.87 -19.51
N ARG A 71 3.25 -9.88 -20.19
CA ARG A 71 3.51 -9.84 -21.64
C ARG A 71 4.32 -8.61 -22.05
N ILE A 72 5.37 -8.31 -21.28
CA ILE A 72 6.30 -7.22 -21.58
C ILE A 72 7.12 -7.60 -22.82
N THR A 73 7.27 -6.67 -23.74
CA THR A 73 7.99 -6.86 -25.01
C THR A 73 9.00 -5.74 -25.22
N PRO A 74 9.93 -5.86 -26.17
CA PRO A 74 10.86 -4.79 -26.51
C PRO A 74 10.21 -3.46 -26.92
N ASP A 75 8.94 -3.49 -27.37
CA ASP A 75 8.19 -2.29 -27.74
C ASP A 75 7.56 -1.58 -26.53
N THR A 76 7.63 -2.17 -25.33
CA THR A 76 7.08 -1.59 -24.10
C THR A 76 7.90 -0.36 -23.69
N ASN A 77 7.24 0.65 -23.18
CA ASN A 77 7.85 1.84 -22.59
C ASN A 77 7.50 1.93 -21.11
N SER A 78 8.50 2.11 -20.27
CA SER A 78 8.32 2.39 -18.84
C SER A 78 8.89 3.74 -18.47
N LEU A 79 8.47 4.29 -17.32
CA LEU A 79 9.03 5.50 -16.74
C LEU A 79 9.69 5.17 -15.40
N ALA A 80 11.02 5.23 -15.36
CA ALA A 80 11.83 4.99 -14.16
C ALA A 80 12.04 6.29 -13.39
N TYR A 81 11.19 6.56 -12.43
CA TYR A 81 11.22 7.81 -11.65
C TYR A 81 11.38 7.57 -10.15
N LEU A 82 11.34 6.34 -9.71
CA LEU A 82 11.51 5.96 -8.32
C LEU A 82 13.00 5.69 -8.03
N PRO A 83 13.44 5.75 -6.77
CA PRO A 83 14.85 5.47 -6.45
C PRO A 83 15.22 4.00 -6.73
N MET A 84 16.29 3.76 -7.48
CA MET A 84 16.83 2.39 -7.73
C MET A 84 17.27 1.67 -6.44
N ALA A 85 17.50 2.37 -5.35
CA ALA A 85 17.74 1.79 -4.03
C ALA A 85 16.50 1.08 -3.47
N TRP A 86 15.32 1.37 -4.01
CA TRP A 86 14.09 0.66 -3.70
C TRP A 86 13.93 -0.53 -4.65
N VAL A 87 13.71 -1.72 -4.07
CA VAL A 87 13.66 -2.98 -4.84
C VAL A 87 12.64 -2.95 -5.99
N GLY A 88 11.50 -2.26 -5.81
CA GLY A 88 10.50 -2.14 -6.86
C GLY A 88 11.05 -1.51 -8.13
N ASP A 89 11.70 -0.34 -8.03
CA ASP A 89 12.29 0.30 -9.22
C ASP A 89 13.47 -0.51 -9.77
N ASN A 90 14.30 -1.09 -8.91
CA ASN A 90 15.40 -1.95 -9.32
C ASN A 90 14.92 -3.13 -10.19
N ILE A 91 13.80 -3.76 -9.82
CA ILE A 91 13.22 -4.85 -10.60
C ILE A 91 12.57 -4.32 -11.87
N PHE A 92 11.60 -3.41 -11.74
CA PHE A 92 10.73 -3.00 -12.86
C PHE A 92 11.43 -2.13 -13.91
N SER A 93 12.45 -1.37 -13.51
CA SER A 93 13.14 -0.47 -14.44
C SER A 93 14.51 -0.98 -14.89
N PHE A 94 15.16 -1.83 -14.08
CA PHE A 94 16.52 -2.31 -14.37
C PHE A 94 16.53 -3.81 -14.73
N SER A 95 16.19 -4.70 -13.79
CA SER A 95 16.34 -6.14 -14.01
C SER A 95 15.40 -6.68 -15.08
N GLU A 96 14.16 -6.20 -15.12
CA GLU A 96 13.17 -6.61 -16.11
C GLU A 96 13.51 -6.08 -17.51
N ALA A 97 14.11 -4.87 -17.59
CA ALA A 97 14.58 -4.33 -18.85
C ALA A 97 15.71 -5.19 -19.47
N PHE A 98 16.63 -5.73 -18.67
CA PHE A 98 17.64 -6.67 -19.17
C PHE A 98 17.03 -7.94 -19.72
N VAL A 99 15.96 -8.42 -19.15
CA VAL A 99 15.30 -9.66 -19.57
C VAL A 99 14.43 -9.48 -20.80
N ALA A 100 13.66 -8.40 -20.85
CA ALA A 100 12.63 -8.17 -21.87
C ALA A 100 13.07 -7.21 -22.99
N GLY A 101 14.13 -6.43 -22.77
CA GLY A 101 14.70 -5.52 -23.78
C GLY A 101 13.85 -4.28 -24.07
N PHE A 102 12.97 -3.88 -23.16
CA PHE A 102 12.09 -2.73 -23.35
C PHE A 102 12.78 -1.38 -23.09
N CYS A 103 12.13 -0.30 -23.51
CA CYS A 103 12.64 1.06 -23.33
C CYS A 103 12.36 1.59 -21.92
N VAL A 104 13.43 1.93 -21.20
CA VAL A 104 13.38 2.63 -19.91
C VAL A 104 13.59 4.11 -20.12
N ASN A 105 12.59 4.92 -19.80
CA ASN A 105 12.66 6.37 -19.86
C ASN A 105 12.92 6.92 -18.46
N CYS A 106 13.98 7.73 -18.33
CA CYS A 106 14.33 8.37 -17.07
C CYS A 106 13.96 9.86 -17.13
N PRO A 107 13.19 10.39 -16.17
CA PRO A 107 12.89 11.82 -16.11
C PRO A 107 14.14 12.62 -15.76
N GLU A 108 14.22 13.88 -16.23
CA GLU A 108 15.34 14.77 -15.90
C GLU A 108 15.40 15.11 -14.41
N SER A 109 14.24 15.19 -13.76
CA SER A 109 14.12 15.51 -12.34
C SER A 109 12.77 15.08 -11.78
N SER A 110 12.63 15.07 -10.47
CA SER A 110 11.33 14.86 -9.82
C SER A 110 10.27 15.91 -10.20
N ALA A 111 10.68 17.10 -10.59
CA ALA A 111 9.77 18.17 -11.02
C ALA A 111 9.21 17.94 -12.44
N THR A 112 9.93 17.22 -13.30
CA THR A 112 9.51 16.94 -14.68
C THR A 112 8.71 15.67 -14.85
N VAL A 113 8.68 14.77 -13.86
CA VAL A 113 8.03 13.46 -13.93
C VAL A 113 6.63 13.50 -14.55
N MET A 114 5.80 14.47 -14.16
CA MET A 114 4.43 14.60 -14.68
C MET A 114 4.37 15.09 -16.13
N GLN A 115 5.35 15.85 -16.56
CA GLN A 115 5.48 16.27 -17.95
C GLN A 115 5.96 15.09 -18.78
N ASP A 116 7.02 14.43 -18.35
CA ASP A 116 7.62 13.28 -19.02
C ASP A 116 6.62 12.14 -19.16
N MET A 117 5.83 11.88 -18.12
CA MET A 117 4.76 10.89 -18.15
C MET A 117 3.73 11.18 -19.25
N ARG A 118 3.37 12.45 -19.47
CA ARG A 118 2.43 12.84 -20.54
C ARG A 118 3.05 12.78 -21.94
N GLU A 119 4.33 13.13 -22.06
CA GLU A 119 5.05 13.14 -23.34
C GLU A 119 5.38 11.71 -23.80
N ILE A 120 5.84 10.87 -22.90
CA ILE A 120 6.20 9.49 -23.17
C ILE A 120 4.95 8.62 -23.29
N GLY A 121 3.99 8.74 -22.38
CA GLY A 121 2.82 7.89 -22.28
C GLY A 121 3.24 6.42 -22.07
N PRO A 122 3.75 6.04 -20.91
CA PRO A 122 4.26 4.68 -20.68
C PRO A 122 3.17 3.63 -20.82
N ASP A 123 3.55 2.45 -21.34
CA ASP A 123 2.67 1.28 -21.44
C ASP A 123 2.60 0.51 -20.12
N PHE A 124 3.71 0.51 -19.39
CA PHE A 124 3.86 -0.09 -18.07
C PHE A 124 4.14 0.98 -17.04
N TYR A 125 3.37 0.98 -15.96
CA TYR A 125 3.50 1.98 -14.91
C TYR A 125 3.48 1.35 -13.52
N PHE A 126 4.43 1.74 -12.67
CA PHE A 126 4.51 1.31 -11.29
C PHE A 126 4.58 2.52 -10.37
N GLY A 127 3.74 2.53 -9.34
CA GLY A 127 3.72 3.63 -8.38
C GLY A 127 3.18 3.22 -7.02
N PRO A 128 3.75 3.74 -5.92
CA PRO A 128 3.15 3.56 -4.59
C PRO A 128 1.80 4.30 -4.50
N PRO A 129 0.90 3.91 -3.58
CA PRO A 129 -0.44 4.48 -3.42
C PRO A 129 -0.45 6.01 -3.37
N ARG A 130 0.50 6.61 -2.68
CA ARG A 130 0.62 8.07 -2.54
C ARG A 130 0.71 8.82 -3.87
N ILE A 131 1.30 8.23 -4.90
CA ILE A 131 1.37 8.85 -6.23
C ILE A 131 -0.03 8.92 -6.83
N PHE A 132 -0.80 7.84 -6.73
CA PHE A 132 -2.18 7.79 -7.20
C PHE A 132 -3.09 8.76 -6.42
N GLU A 133 -2.90 8.88 -5.10
CA GLU A 133 -3.58 9.87 -4.26
C GLU A 133 -3.32 11.30 -4.73
N ASN A 134 -2.05 11.65 -4.94
CA ASN A 134 -1.66 12.98 -5.40
C ASN A 134 -2.26 13.30 -6.78
N LEU A 135 -2.25 12.32 -7.69
CA LEU A 135 -2.85 12.49 -9.03
C LEU A 135 -4.36 12.70 -8.93
N LEU A 136 -5.07 11.92 -8.10
CA LEU A 136 -6.50 12.11 -7.87
C LEU A 136 -6.79 13.48 -7.26
N THR A 137 -6.03 13.89 -6.27
CA THR A 137 -6.18 15.22 -5.62
C THR A 137 -6.04 16.34 -6.64
N MET A 138 -5.03 16.28 -7.54
CA MET A 138 -4.88 17.26 -8.62
C MET A 138 -6.08 17.29 -9.58
N VAL A 139 -6.66 16.11 -9.88
CA VAL A 139 -7.86 16.03 -10.72
C VAL A 139 -9.03 16.70 -10.02
N MET A 140 -9.25 16.41 -8.75
CA MET A 140 -10.38 16.96 -7.99
C MET A 140 -10.30 18.49 -7.87
N ILE A 141 -9.14 19.03 -7.53
CA ILE A 141 -8.91 20.48 -7.46
C ILE A 141 -9.23 21.15 -8.82
N ARG A 142 -8.70 20.61 -9.92
CA ARG A 142 -8.97 21.14 -11.26
C ARG A 142 -10.44 21.04 -11.67
N MET A 143 -11.16 20.05 -11.16
CA MET A 143 -12.59 19.91 -11.44
C MET A 143 -13.44 20.88 -10.62
N GLU A 144 -13.03 21.22 -9.39
CA GLU A 144 -13.68 22.26 -8.59
C GLU A 144 -13.56 23.65 -9.26
N ASP A 145 -12.40 23.95 -9.83
CA ASP A 145 -12.14 25.19 -10.57
C ASP A 145 -12.77 25.20 -11.98
N ALA A 146 -13.26 24.06 -12.45
CA ALA A 146 -13.83 23.97 -13.79
C ALA A 146 -15.22 24.61 -13.88
N GLY A 147 -15.54 25.15 -15.09
CA GLY A 147 -16.85 25.69 -15.38
C GLY A 147 -17.96 24.63 -15.12
N TRP A 148 -19.15 25.11 -14.72
CA TRP A 148 -20.25 24.28 -14.26
C TRP A 148 -20.65 23.15 -15.21
N ILE A 149 -20.55 23.35 -16.54
CA ILE A 149 -20.84 22.31 -17.54
C ILE A 149 -19.85 21.16 -17.43
N LYS A 150 -18.53 21.47 -17.41
CA LYS A 150 -17.48 20.47 -17.28
C LYS A 150 -17.62 19.67 -16.00
N ARG A 151 -17.92 20.38 -14.89
CA ARG A 151 -18.11 19.74 -13.57
C ARG A 151 -19.32 18.79 -13.56
N LYS A 152 -20.47 19.22 -14.13
CA LYS A 152 -21.65 18.35 -14.26
C LYS A 152 -21.39 17.13 -15.15
N MET A 153 -20.71 17.33 -16.30
CA MET A 153 -20.31 16.23 -17.19
C MET A 153 -19.39 15.25 -16.46
N PHE A 154 -18.36 15.76 -15.77
CA PHE A 154 -17.44 14.94 -15.00
C PHE A 154 -18.19 14.06 -14.00
N HIS A 155 -19.01 14.65 -13.13
CA HIS A 155 -19.76 13.88 -12.13
C HIS A 155 -20.73 12.87 -12.73
N TYR A 156 -21.43 13.24 -13.82
CA TYR A 156 -22.35 12.33 -14.51
C TYR A 156 -21.61 11.10 -15.08
N PHE A 157 -20.56 11.34 -15.86
CA PHE A 157 -19.82 10.25 -16.49
C PHE A 157 -19.01 9.44 -15.47
N MET A 158 -18.48 10.06 -14.39
CA MET A 158 -17.87 9.31 -13.30
C MET A 158 -18.87 8.40 -12.58
N GLY A 159 -20.14 8.78 -12.48
CA GLY A 159 -21.20 7.90 -12.01
C GLY A 159 -21.40 6.68 -12.92
N VAL A 160 -21.34 6.87 -14.25
CA VAL A 160 -21.37 5.76 -15.23
C VAL A 160 -20.12 4.89 -15.10
N ALA A 161 -18.93 5.53 -15.03
CA ALA A 161 -17.65 4.83 -14.92
C ALA A 161 -17.59 3.92 -13.69
N ARG A 162 -17.95 4.43 -12.50
CA ARG A 162 -17.98 3.65 -11.26
C ARG A 162 -18.91 2.44 -11.34
N ARG A 163 -20.03 2.56 -12.07
CA ARG A 163 -21.00 1.47 -12.20
C ARG A 163 -20.52 0.35 -13.13
N VAL A 164 -19.80 0.66 -14.22
CA VAL A 164 -19.50 -0.32 -15.26
C VAL A 164 -18.04 -0.35 -15.73
N GLY A 165 -17.21 0.66 -15.41
CA GLY A 165 -15.85 0.75 -15.95
C GLY A 165 -14.97 -0.43 -15.57
N GLY A 166 -14.91 -0.80 -14.29
CA GLY A 166 -14.17 -1.98 -13.83
C GLY A 166 -14.67 -3.27 -14.48
N ARG A 167 -16.00 -3.42 -14.61
CA ARG A 167 -16.60 -4.60 -15.27
C ARG A 167 -16.23 -4.68 -16.75
N ILE A 168 -16.19 -3.54 -17.44
CA ILE A 168 -15.77 -3.48 -18.86
C ILE A 168 -14.29 -3.85 -18.96
N LEU A 169 -13.45 -3.34 -18.05
CA LEU A 169 -12.03 -3.61 -17.99
C LEU A 169 -11.75 -5.11 -17.75
N ASP A 170 -12.54 -5.75 -16.89
CA ASP A 170 -12.45 -7.18 -16.57
C ASP A 170 -13.23 -8.06 -17.56
N HIS A 171 -13.60 -7.53 -18.73
CA HIS A 171 -14.32 -8.24 -19.80
C HIS A 171 -15.66 -8.87 -19.37
N GLN A 172 -16.28 -8.36 -18.29
CA GLN A 172 -17.58 -8.80 -17.81
C GLN A 172 -18.71 -8.22 -18.65
N SER A 173 -19.86 -8.92 -18.68
CA SER A 173 -21.04 -8.44 -19.39
C SER A 173 -21.63 -7.21 -18.72
N VAL A 174 -21.88 -6.16 -19.51
CA VAL A 174 -22.59 -4.94 -19.09
C VAL A 174 -23.72 -4.65 -20.06
N TYR A 175 -24.71 -3.89 -19.60
CA TYR A 175 -25.84 -3.52 -20.42
C TYR A 175 -25.39 -2.74 -21.67
N PRO A 176 -25.88 -2.99 -22.88
CA PRO A 176 -25.44 -2.29 -24.09
C PRO A 176 -25.51 -0.77 -24.00
N TRP A 177 -26.56 -0.25 -23.34
CA TRP A 177 -26.73 1.19 -23.13
C TRP A 177 -25.67 1.77 -22.21
N ASP A 178 -25.31 1.09 -21.13
CA ASP A 178 -24.22 1.51 -20.23
C ASP A 178 -22.87 1.48 -20.94
N ARG A 179 -22.66 0.49 -21.81
CA ARG A 179 -21.44 0.41 -22.64
C ARG A 179 -21.36 1.56 -23.64
N LEU A 180 -22.49 1.96 -24.23
CA LEU A 180 -22.56 3.12 -25.11
C LEU A 180 -22.26 4.42 -24.33
N LEU A 181 -22.89 4.62 -23.17
CA LEU A 181 -22.64 5.78 -22.30
C LEU A 181 -21.20 5.83 -21.82
N TYR A 182 -20.61 4.69 -21.48
CA TYR A 182 -19.19 4.62 -21.12
C TYR A 182 -18.30 5.04 -22.30
N GLY A 183 -18.61 4.60 -23.53
CA GLY A 183 -17.89 5.02 -24.74
C GLY A 183 -17.99 6.54 -25.02
N VAL A 184 -19.16 7.13 -24.77
CA VAL A 184 -19.33 8.59 -24.84
C VAL A 184 -18.50 9.28 -23.74
N GLY A 185 -18.51 8.72 -22.52
CA GLY A 185 -17.69 9.17 -21.41
C GLY A 185 -16.19 9.09 -21.70
N GLU A 186 -15.75 8.03 -22.39
CA GLU A 186 -14.36 7.87 -22.84
C GLU A 186 -13.96 9.01 -23.77
N LEU A 187 -14.79 9.34 -24.73
CA LEU A 187 -14.50 10.42 -25.68
C LEU A 187 -14.47 11.81 -25.02
N LEU A 188 -15.43 12.08 -24.12
CA LEU A 188 -15.64 13.43 -23.59
C LEU A 188 -14.93 13.71 -22.26
N VAL A 189 -14.65 12.70 -21.44
CA VAL A 189 -14.15 12.84 -20.07
C VAL A 189 -12.97 11.95 -19.79
N PHE A 190 -13.09 10.62 -19.95
CA PHE A 190 -12.07 9.68 -19.46
C PHE A 190 -10.81 9.72 -20.31
N GLY A 191 -10.92 9.74 -21.63
CA GLY A 191 -9.78 9.85 -22.56
C GLY A 191 -8.98 11.13 -22.34
N PRO A 192 -9.60 12.32 -22.36
CA PRO A 192 -8.93 13.58 -22.01
C PRO A 192 -8.29 13.56 -20.61
N LEU A 193 -8.95 12.94 -19.62
CA LEU A 193 -8.42 12.82 -18.26
C LEU A 193 -7.19 11.91 -18.23
N LYS A 194 -7.26 10.71 -18.81
CA LYS A 194 -6.11 9.80 -18.92
C LYS A 194 -4.94 10.45 -19.65
N ASN A 195 -5.22 11.21 -20.71
CA ASN A 195 -4.19 11.96 -21.42
C ASN A 195 -3.54 13.04 -20.53
N ALA A 196 -4.34 13.78 -19.77
CA ALA A 196 -3.83 14.78 -18.83
C ALA A 196 -2.99 14.15 -17.69
N LEU A 197 -3.26 12.91 -17.33
CA LEU A 197 -2.51 12.11 -16.35
C LEU A 197 -1.29 11.40 -16.97
N GLY A 198 -1.14 11.40 -18.30
CA GLY A 198 -0.10 10.62 -19.00
C GLY A 198 -0.36 9.12 -19.03
N MET A 199 -1.60 8.69 -18.75
CA MET A 199 -1.99 7.27 -18.59
C MET A 199 -2.78 6.73 -19.79
N SER A 200 -2.86 7.45 -20.90
CA SER A 200 -3.67 7.01 -22.06
C SER A 200 -3.20 5.71 -22.71
N ARG A 201 -1.91 5.41 -22.61
CA ARG A 201 -1.29 4.21 -23.19
C ARG A 201 -1.03 3.11 -22.17
N VAL A 202 -1.26 3.38 -20.88
CA VAL A 202 -1.00 2.40 -19.82
C VAL A 202 -1.82 1.14 -20.05
N ARG A 203 -1.13 0.06 -20.39
CA ARG A 203 -1.68 -1.28 -20.59
C ARG A 203 -1.84 -2.01 -19.27
N VAL A 204 -0.86 -1.84 -18.38
CA VAL A 204 -0.88 -2.36 -17.01
C VAL A 204 -0.19 -1.38 -16.06
N ALA A 205 -0.80 -1.16 -14.93
CA ALA A 205 -0.24 -0.40 -13.83
C ALA A 205 -0.27 -1.23 -12.54
N TYR A 206 0.75 -1.06 -11.71
CA TYR A 206 0.83 -1.68 -10.39
C TYR A 206 0.96 -0.66 -9.28
N THR A 207 0.37 -1.00 -8.15
CA THR A 207 0.62 -0.33 -6.87
C THR A 207 1.02 -1.35 -5.82
N ALA A 208 1.95 -0.98 -4.95
CA ALA A 208 2.48 -1.83 -3.89
C ALA A 208 3.15 -1.02 -2.77
N GLY A 209 3.59 -1.74 -1.74
CA GLY A 209 4.32 -1.18 -0.58
C GLY A 209 3.42 -0.78 0.57
N GLU A 210 2.22 -0.33 0.29
CA GLU A 210 1.15 -0.02 1.26
C GLU A 210 -0.20 -0.41 0.66
N ALA A 211 -1.21 -0.56 1.52
CA ALA A 211 -2.57 -0.78 1.05
C ALA A 211 -3.11 0.49 0.37
N ILE A 212 -3.61 0.34 -0.85
CA ILE A 212 -4.37 1.39 -1.53
C ILE A 212 -5.84 1.29 -1.09
N GLY A 213 -6.45 2.41 -0.73
CA GLY A 213 -7.87 2.42 -0.40
C GLY A 213 -8.74 1.97 -1.58
N PRO A 214 -9.83 1.20 -1.34
CA PRO A 214 -10.67 0.66 -2.42
C PRO A 214 -11.23 1.74 -3.33
N GLU A 215 -11.59 2.89 -2.81
CA GLU A 215 -12.15 3.99 -3.60
C GLU A 215 -11.13 4.63 -4.55
N LEU A 216 -9.89 4.80 -4.08
CA LEU A 216 -8.79 5.27 -4.91
C LEU A 216 -8.49 4.26 -6.03
N PHE A 217 -8.45 2.99 -5.67
CA PHE A 217 -8.23 1.89 -6.61
C PHE A 217 -9.34 1.82 -7.66
N ASP A 218 -10.59 1.84 -7.23
CA ASP A 218 -11.76 1.78 -8.10
C ASP A 218 -11.90 3.03 -8.98
N PHE A 219 -11.46 4.20 -8.52
CA PHE A 219 -11.41 5.39 -9.35
C PHE A 219 -10.60 5.15 -10.63
N TYR A 220 -9.35 4.67 -10.51
CA TYR A 220 -8.51 4.43 -11.69
C TYR A 220 -9.05 3.31 -12.58
N ARG A 221 -9.52 2.24 -11.99
CA ARG A 221 -10.10 1.12 -12.74
C ARG A 221 -11.39 1.54 -13.45
N SER A 222 -12.18 2.40 -12.84
CA SER A 222 -13.40 2.94 -13.48
C SER A 222 -13.10 3.75 -14.75
N LEU A 223 -11.95 4.41 -14.82
CA LEU A 223 -11.46 5.10 -16.03
C LEU A 223 -10.92 4.14 -17.10
N GLY A 224 -10.88 2.84 -16.85
CA GLY A 224 -10.32 1.85 -17.75
C GLY A 224 -8.81 1.71 -17.67
N ILE A 225 -8.18 2.23 -16.61
CA ILE A 225 -6.77 2.00 -16.31
C ILE A 225 -6.65 0.65 -15.61
N ASN A 226 -5.90 -0.28 -16.20
CA ASN A 226 -5.69 -1.61 -15.63
C ASN A 226 -4.72 -1.55 -14.44
N LEU A 227 -5.20 -0.91 -13.36
CA LEU A 227 -4.47 -0.85 -12.08
C LEU A 227 -4.68 -2.15 -11.32
N LYS A 228 -3.57 -2.73 -10.89
CA LYS A 228 -3.49 -3.98 -10.13
C LYS A 228 -2.72 -3.75 -8.83
N GLN A 229 -2.92 -4.63 -7.88
CA GLN A 229 -2.11 -4.71 -6.67
C GLN A 229 -1.13 -5.87 -6.78
N LEU A 230 0.03 -5.69 -6.21
CA LEU A 230 0.97 -6.76 -5.91
C LEU A 230 1.42 -6.64 -4.45
N TYR A 231 1.80 -7.77 -3.88
CA TYR A 231 2.41 -7.83 -2.56
C TYR A 231 3.77 -8.50 -2.66
N GLY A 232 4.71 -7.92 -1.97
CA GLY A 232 6.05 -8.44 -1.89
C GLY A 232 6.96 -7.62 -0.99
N GLN A 233 8.20 -8.03 -0.96
CA GLN A 233 9.23 -7.40 -0.14
C GLN A 233 10.60 -7.56 -0.80
N THR A 234 11.58 -6.82 -0.30
CA THR A 234 12.95 -6.86 -0.82
C THR A 234 13.53 -8.27 -0.76
N GLU A 235 13.22 -9.03 0.29
CA GLU A 235 13.64 -10.40 0.52
C GLU A 235 13.05 -11.42 -0.47
N ALA A 236 12.06 -11.01 -1.27
CA ALA A 236 11.43 -11.79 -2.34
C ALA A 236 11.84 -11.35 -3.75
N ALA A 237 12.80 -10.42 -3.89
CA ALA A 237 13.00 -9.70 -5.13
C ALA A 237 11.67 -9.17 -5.70
N VAL A 238 10.89 -8.48 -4.85
CA VAL A 238 9.53 -7.95 -5.02
C VAL A 238 8.43 -9.00 -4.90
N PHE A 239 8.42 -10.06 -5.70
CA PHE A 239 7.22 -10.82 -6.01
C PHE A 239 6.86 -11.92 -5.01
N VAL A 240 5.76 -11.74 -4.28
CA VAL A 240 5.10 -12.82 -3.51
C VAL A 240 3.73 -13.14 -4.13
N THR A 241 2.87 -12.12 -4.31
CA THR A 241 1.58 -12.29 -5.00
C THR A 241 1.34 -11.17 -5.99
N MET A 242 0.54 -11.44 -7.04
CA MET A 242 0.11 -10.47 -8.05
C MET A 242 -1.31 -10.74 -8.49
N GLN A 243 -2.02 -9.69 -8.90
CA GLN A 243 -3.34 -9.81 -9.49
C GLN A 243 -3.27 -10.06 -10.99
N SER A 244 -4.00 -11.07 -11.46
CA SER A 244 -4.17 -11.39 -12.89
C SER A 244 -5.23 -10.51 -13.54
N ASP A 245 -5.16 -10.36 -14.87
CA ASP A 245 -6.22 -9.70 -15.64
C ASP A 245 -7.55 -10.43 -15.45
N GLY A 246 -8.62 -9.69 -15.19
CA GLY A 246 -9.95 -10.22 -14.94
C GLY A 246 -10.21 -10.74 -13.51
N GLU A 247 -9.16 -10.90 -12.70
CA GLU A 247 -9.24 -11.39 -11.31
C GLU A 247 -8.83 -10.31 -10.29
N VAL A 248 -8.98 -9.05 -10.66
CA VAL A 248 -8.57 -7.92 -9.83
C VAL A 248 -9.63 -7.63 -8.78
N ARG A 249 -9.21 -7.52 -7.51
CA ARG A 249 -10.05 -7.19 -6.36
C ARG A 249 -9.39 -6.09 -5.53
N SER A 250 -10.14 -5.07 -5.15
CA SER A 250 -9.62 -3.94 -4.35
C SER A 250 -9.12 -4.34 -2.96
N GLU A 251 -9.66 -5.43 -2.42
CA GLU A 251 -9.37 -5.86 -1.05
C GLU A 251 -8.27 -6.92 -0.94
N THR A 252 -7.73 -7.41 -2.06
CA THR A 252 -6.72 -8.47 -2.09
C THR A 252 -5.48 -8.03 -2.84
N VAL A 253 -4.38 -8.74 -2.63
CA VAL A 253 -3.11 -8.50 -3.33
C VAL A 253 -2.81 -9.58 -4.37
N GLY A 254 -3.83 -10.36 -4.75
CA GLY A 254 -3.75 -11.39 -5.80
C GLY A 254 -3.36 -12.78 -5.29
N ALA A 255 -3.23 -13.69 -6.23
CA ALA A 255 -2.77 -15.05 -5.99
C ALA A 255 -1.24 -15.13 -5.94
N ALA A 256 -0.70 -16.26 -5.50
CA ALA A 256 0.74 -16.52 -5.51
C ALA A 256 1.32 -16.26 -6.92
N PHE A 257 2.42 -15.51 -6.95
CA PHE A 257 3.14 -15.25 -8.20
C PHE A 257 3.70 -16.55 -8.79
N PRO A 258 3.93 -16.67 -10.12
CA PRO A 258 4.51 -17.86 -10.71
C PRO A 258 5.82 -18.30 -10.00
N ASP A 259 5.94 -19.60 -9.73
CA ASP A 259 7.02 -20.24 -8.98
C ASP A 259 7.12 -19.80 -7.50
N VAL A 260 6.09 -19.17 -6.95
CA VAL A 260 6.00 -18.85 -5.52
C VAL A 260 5.08 -19.84 -4.83
N GLU A 261 5.58 -20.47 -3.78
CA GLU A 261 4.79 -21.22 -2.82
C GLU A 261 4.40 -20.29 -1.67
N LEU A 262 3.12 -20.32 -1.30
CA LEU A 262 2.55 -19.49 -0.25
C LEU A 262 1.90 -20.38 0.81
N LYS A 263 2.09 -20.04 2.09
CA LYS A 263 1.33 -20.63 3.19
C LYS A 263 1.08 -19.63 4.30
N ILE A 264 0.02 -19.87 5.07
CA ILE A 264 -0.28 -19.11 6.28
C ILE A 264 0.10 -19.99 7.48
N ALA A 265 0.90 -19.46 8.39
CA ALA A 265 1.28 -20.11 9.62
C ALA A 265 0.12 -20.11 10.64
N GLU A 266 0.21 -20.93 11.70
CA GLU A 266 -0.82 -21.02 12.74
C GLU A 266 -1.10 -19.69 13.47
N ASN A 267 -0.11 -18.81 13.52
CA ASN A 267 -0.26 -17.47 14.09
C ASN A 267 -0.81 -16.44 13.08
N GLY A 268 -1.18 -16.87 11.86
CA GLY A 268 -1.68 -16.00 10.80
C GLY A 268 -0.58 -15.33 9.97
N GLU A 269 0.69 -15.59 10.25
CA GLU A 269 1.80 -15.01 9.48
C GLU A 269 1.88 -15.60 8.08
N VAL A 270 2.07 -14.73 7.09
CA VAL A 270 2.29 -15.12 5.70
C VAL A 270 3.73 -15.59 5.52
N LEU A 271 3.91 -16.78 4.96
CA LEU A 271 5.20 -17.33 4.59
C LEU A 271 5.23 -17.63 3.09
N TYR A 272 6.38 -17.43 2.47
CA TYR A 272 6.58 -17.80 1.07
C TYR A 272 7.92 -18.49 0.85
N ARG A 273 8.02 -19.19 -0.28
CA ARG A 273 9.24 -19.78 -0.83
C ARG A 273 9.24 -19.57 -2.34
N SER A 274 10.34 -19.07 -2.92
CA SER A 274 10.42 -18.74 -4.34
C SER A 274 11.86 -18.67 -4.82
N PRO A 275 12.09 -18.65 -6.13
CA PRO A 275 13.42 -18.37 -6.71
C PRO A 275 13.96 -16.97 -6.36
N GLY A 276 13.05 -16.03 -6.02
CA GLY A 276 13.40 -14.67 -5.62
C GLY A 276 13.85 -14.50 -4.16
N VAL A 277 13.85 -15.59 -3.37
CA VAL A 277 14.25 -15.52 -1.95
C VAL A 277 15.71 -15.09 -1.84
N PHE A 278 15.93 -14.04 -1.08
CA PHE A 278 17.25 -13.48 -0.80
C PHE A 278 18.24 -14.51 -0.26
N GLN A 279 19.53 -14.25 -0.47
CA GLN A 279 20.56 -15.15 0.05
C GLN A 279 20.66 -15.02 1.57
N GLU A 280 20.93 -13.83 2.06
CA GLU A 280 21.09 -13.51 3.48
C GLU A 280 20.91 -12.01 3.75
N TYR A 281 20.85 -11.64 5.00
CA TYR A 281 21.11 -10.25 5.39
C TYR A 281 22.62 -10.04 5.56
N TYR A 282 23.16 -9.08 4.83
CA TYR A 282 24.59 -8.79 4.79
C TYR A 282 25.18 -8.60 6.19
N LYS A 283 26.16 -9.45 6.52
CA LYS A 283 26.84 -9.48 7.84
C LYS A 283 25.88 -9.61 9.03
N ASN A 284 24.72 -10.20 8.85
CA ASN A 284 23.73 -10.39 9.92
C ASN A 284 23.12 -11.80 9.90
N PRO A 285 23.89 -12.84 10.25
CA PRO A 285 23.43 -14.22 10.21
C PRO A 285 22.29 -14.50 11.19
N GLN A 286 22.22 -13.78 12.32
CA GLN A 286 21.14 -13.92 13.28
C GLN A 286 19.80 -13.50 12.66
N ALA A 287 19.71 -12.31 12.09
CA ALA A 287 18.49 -11.84 11.44
C ALA A 287 18.09 -12.75 10.26
N THR A 288 19.08 -13.30 9.54
CA THR A 288 18.84 -14.26 8.47
C THR A 288 18.16 -15.53 9.00
N ALA A 289 18.66 -16.11 10.08
CA ALA A 289 18.09 -17.29 10.71
C ALA A 289 16.71 -17.05 11.34
N GLU A 290 16.46 -15.83 11.84
CA GLU A 290 15.15 -15.44 12.37
C GLU A 290 14.09 -15.32 11.26
N THR A 291 14.49 -14.86 10.07
CA THR A 291 13.60 -14.59 8.94
C THR A 291 13.43 -15.79 8.02
N LYS A 292 14.49 -16.57 7.79
CA LYS A 292 14.50 -17.68 6.85
C LYS A 292 14.60 -19.02 7.60
N THR A 293 13.64 -19.91 7.35
CA THR A 293 13.65 -21.25 7.96
C THR A 293 14.65 -22.16 7.23
N PRO A 294 15.12 -23.25 7.88
CA PRO A 294 16.08 -24.19 7.26
C PRO A 294 15.57 -24.86 5.98
N ASP A 295 14.25 -25.02 5.82
CA ASP A 295 13.57 -25.55 4.64
C ASP A 295 13.23 -24.49 3.59
N GLY A 296 13.77 -23.27 3.73
CA GLY A 296 13.75 -22.21 2.74
C GLY A 296 12.51 -21.30 2.74
N TRP A 297 11.61 -21.44 3.73
CA TRP A 297 10.52 -20.49 3.87
C TRP A 297 10.99 -19.18 4.47
N VAL A 298 10.42 -18.09 3.97
CA VAL A 298 10.66 -16.74 4.48
C VAL A 298 9.42 -16.27 5.24
N LYS A 299 9.64 -15.81 6.46
CA LYS A 299 8.65 -15.15 7.29
C LYS A 299 8.54 -13.69 6.86
N THR A 300 7.35 -13.27 6.45
CA THR A 300 7.16 -11.90 5.95
C THR A 300 7.06 -10.85 7.06
N GLY A 301 6.70 -11.29 8.26
CA GLY A 301 6.31 -10.39 9.34
C GLY A 301 4.93 -9.75 9.14
N ASP A 302 4.18 -10.16 8.12
CA ASP A 302 2.82 -9.71 7.83
C ASP A 302 1.83 -10.83 8.08
N ALA A 303 0.67 -10.51 8.63
CA ALA A 303 -0.44 -11.44 8.82
C ALA A 303 -1.46 -11.28 7.70
N GLY A 304 -2.05 -12.40 7.29
CA GLY A 304 -3.05 -12.45 6.24
C GLY A 304 -3.70 -13.82 6.13
N TYR A 305 -4.59 -13.94 5.18
CA TYR A 305 -5.22 -15.21 4.81
C TYR A 305 -5.45 -15.30 3.31
N VAL A 306 -5.59 -16.52 2.82
CA VAL A 306 -5.97 -16.78 1.43
C VAL A 306 -7.48 -17.00 1.40
N ASN A 307 -8.18 -16.22 0.57
CA ASN A 307 -9.63 -16.34 0.42
C ASN A 307 -10.02 -17.54 -0.47
N GLU A 308 -11.33 -17.76 -0.65
CA GLU A 308 -11.87 -18.85 -1.47
C GLU A 308 -11.48 -18.78 -2.95
N GLU A 309 -11.16 -17.58 -3.46
CA GLU A 309 -10.68 -17.36 -4.82
C GLU A 309 -9.18 -17.65 -4.97
N GLY A 310 -8.47 -17.99 -3.88
CA GLY A 310 -7.02 -18.21 -3.87
C GLY A 310 -6.19 -16.93 -3.75
N HIS A 311 -6.81 -15.79 -3.49
CA HIS A 311 -6.12 -14.51 -3.34
C HIS A 311 -5.68 -14.26 -1.90
N LEU A 312 -4.46 -13.76 -1.75
CA LEU A 312 -3.96 -13.31 -0.46
C LEU A 312 -4.60 -11.96 -0.08
N ARG A 313 -5.07 -11.88 1.15
CA ARG A 313 -5.47 -10.64 1.81
C ARG A 313 -4.52 -10.37 2.98
N ILE A 314 -3.78 -9.29 2.89
CA ILE A 314 -2.94 -8.80 4.00
C ILE A 314 -3.81 -8.00 4.95
N ILE A 315 -3.64 -8.23 6.25
CA ILE A 315 -4.48 -7.61 7.27
C ILE A 315 -3.67 -6.62 8.11
N ASP A 316 -2.51 -7.05 8.62
CA ASP A 316 -1.65 -6.23 9.48
C ASP A 316 -0.25 -6.85 9.59
N ARG A 317 0.62 -6.25 10.42
CA ARG A 317 1.87 -6.89 10.83
C ARG A 317 1.58 -8.07 11.77
N ALA A 318 2.22 -9.21 11.56
CA ALA A 318 1.98 -10.43 12.35
C ALA A 318 2.17 -10.23 13.86
N LYS A 319 3.11 -9.39 14.26
CA LYS A 319 3.34 -9.04 15.68
C LYS A 319 2.27 -8.12 16.29
N ASP A 320 1.49 -7.44 15.46
CA ASP A 320 0.45 -6.49 15.88
C ASP A 320 -0.95 -7.13 15.84
N VAL A 321 -1.07 -8.34 15.27
CA VAL A 321 -2.30 -9.13 15.21
C VAL A 321 -2.42 -9.98 16.48
N GLY A 322 -3.57 -9.83 17.15
CA GLY A 322 -3.97 -10.63 18.30
C GLY A 322 -5.01 -11.69 17.95
N LYS A 323 -5.55 -12.33 18.96
CA LYS A 323 -6.67 -13.26 18.86
C LYS A 323 -7.78 -12.87 19.82
N MET A 324 -9.01 -12.90 19.34
CA MET A 324 -10.20 -12.79 20.18
C MET A 324 -10.34 -14.05 21.06
N ASN A 325 -11.19 -13.99 22.08
CA ASN A 325 -11.43 -15.15 22.95
C ASN A 325 -12.00 -16.38 22.23
N ASP A 326 -12.72 -16.19 21.12
CA ASP A 326 -13.23 -17.28 20.28
C ASP A 326 -12.19 -17.86 19.30
N GLY A 327 -10.94 -17.35 19.35
CA GLY A 327 -9.83 -17.77 18.50
C GLY A 327 -9.79 -17.07 17.15
N SER A 328 -10.76 -16.22 16.79
CA SER A 328 -10.75 -15.42 15.58
C SER A 328 -9.65 -14.36 15.64
N MET A 329 -9.27 -13.86 14.46
CA MET A 329 -8.19 -12.89 14.33
C MET A 329 -8.64 -11.49 14.79
N PHE A 330 -7.78 -10.79 15.53
CA PHE A 330 -7.91 -9.38 15.86
C PHE A 330 -6.82 -8.58 15.17
N ALA A 331 -7.19 -7.79 14.18
CA ALA A 331 -6.27 -6.99 13.37
C ALA A 331 -6.51 -5.49 13.61
N PRO A 332 -5.87 -4.90 14.62
CA PRO A 332 -6.19 -3.55 15.07
C PRO A 332 -6.01 -2.48 13.97
N LYS A 333 -4.90 -2.48 13.24
CA LYS A 333 -4.67 -1.47 12.20
C LYS A 333 -5.63 -1.58 11.03
N PHE A 334 -6.06 -2.80 10.69
CA PHE A 334 -7.08 -2.99 9.66
C PHE A 334 -8.38 -2.29 10.04
N ILE A 335 -8.83 -2.48 11.28
CA ILE A 335 -10.05 -1.84 11.81
C ILE A 335 -9.87 -0.33 11.88
N GLU A 336 -8.73 0.14 12.40
CA GLU A 336 -8.40 1.57 12.51
C GLU A 336 -8.34 2.28 11.16
N ASN A 337 -7.76 1.64 10.14
CA ASN A 337 -7.72 2.19 8.79
C ASN A 337 -9.13 2.29 8.18
N LYS A 338 -10.01 1.31 8.45
CA LYS A 338 -11.42 1.40 8.05
C LYS A 338 -12.14 2.56 8.76
N LEU A 339 -11.88 2.78 10.03
CA LEU A 339 -12.45 3.91 10.78
C LEU A 339 -11.94 5.25 10.25
N LYS A 340 -10.65 5.38 10.01
CA LYS A 340 -10.01 6.61 9.48
C LYS A 340 -10.41 6.96 8.04
N PHE A 341 -11.04 6.04 7.35
CA PHE A 341 -11.64 6.31 6.06
C PHE A 341 -12.79 7.33 6.14
N TYR A 342 -13.49 7.40 7.25
CA TYR A 342 -14.54 8.37 7.47
C TYR A 342 -13.95 9.75 7.83
N GLN A 343 -14.31 10.77 7.06
CA GLN A 343 -13.79 12.14 7.21
C GLN A 343 -13.90 12.73 8.62
N TYR A 344 -14.79 12.20 9.45
CA TYR A 344 -15.02 12.67 10.82
C TYR A 344 -14.06 12.06 11.85
N ILE A 345 -13.29 11.04 11.45
CA ILE A 345 -12.37 10.30 12.32
C ILE A 345 -10.93 10.59 11.88
N LYS A 346 -10.20 11.30 12.72
CA LYS A 346 -8.79 11.65 12.49
C LYS A 346 -7.85 10.53 12.85
N GLU A 347 -8.09 9.90 14.02
CA GLU A 347 -7.31 8.76 14.50
C GLU A 347 -8.20 7.80 15.29
N ALA A 348 -7.86 6.53 15.25
CA ALA A 348 -8.52 5.49 16.01
C ALA A 348 -7.48 4.52 16.60
N VAL A 349 -7.76 4.02 17.80
CA VAL A 349 -6.95 2.99 18.46
C VAL A 349 -7.90 1.90 18.94
N THR A 350 -7.77 0.69 18.40
CA THR A 350 -8.65 -0.43 18.71
C THR A 350 -8.01 -1.42 19.66
N PHE A 351 -8.83 -2.02 20.51
CA PHE A 351 -8.47 -3.02 21.51
C PHE A 351 -9.38 -4.23 21.32
N GLY A 352 -8.88 -5.45 21.52
CA GLY A 352 -9.67 -6.68 21.32
C GLY A 352 -8.88 -7.97 21.55
N ASP A 353 -7.56 -7.89 21.69
CA ASP A 353 -6.75 -9.07 21.97
C ASP A 353 -7.16 -9.73 23.29
N GLN A 354 -7.47 -11.03 23.25
CA GLN A 354 -7.99 -11.81 24.37
C GLN A 354 -9.27 -11.21 25.00
N LYS A 355 -10.15 -10.65 24.15
CA LYS A 355 -11.46 -10.12 24.55
C LYS A 355 -12.58 -10.76 23.74
N ASP A 356 -13.82 -10.60 24.22
CA ASP A 356 -15.01 -11.15 23.55
C ASP A 356 -15.51 -10.26 22.39
N TYR A 357 -15.11 -8.99 22.39
CA TYR A 357 -15.43 -8.01 21.34
C TYR A 357 -14.32 -6.95 21.23
N ALA A 358 -14.30 -6.22 20.13
CA ALA A 358 -13.41 -5.09 19.98
C ALA A 358 -14.00 -3.82 20.59
N SER A 359 -13.12 -2.93 21.05
CA SER A 359 -13.46 -1.60 21.51
C SER A 359 -12.52 -0.55 20.89
N ALA A 360 -12.86 0.73 20.94
CA ALA A 360 -12.07 1.75 20.28
C ALA A 360 -11.97 3.06 21.09
N PHE A 361 -10.79 3.71 21.02
CA PHE A 361 -10.65 5.14 21.21
C PHE A 361 -10.71 5.84 19.88
N ILE A 362 -11.43 6.97 19.83
CA ILE A 362 -11.62 7.77 18.63
C ILE A 362 -11.15 9.20 18.89
N ASN A 363 -10.31 9.72 18.00
CA ASN A 363 -10.13 11.15 17.84
C ASN A 363 -10.92 11.64 16.64
N ILE A 364 -11.74 12.65 16.84
CA ILE A 364 -12.49 13.27 15.75
C ILE A 364 -11.58 14.20 14.94
N ASP A 365 -11.87 14.33 13.65
CA ASP A 365 -11.32 15.41 12.84
C ASP A 365 -12.09 16.70 13.15
N LEU A 366 -11.40 17.62 13.83
CA LEU A 366 -12.06 18.84 14.31
C LEU A 366 -12.64 19.68 13.17
N ASP A 367 -11.93 19.82 12.05
CA ASP A 367 -12.38 20.66 10.94
C ASP A 367 -13.61 20.06 10.26
N ALA A 368 -13.61 18.76 10.01
CA ALA A 368 -14.72 18.06 9.38
C ALA A 368 -15.96 18.02 10.30
N VAL A 369 -15.76 17.75 11.61
CA VAL A 369 -16.85 17.73 12.59
C VAL A 369 -17.37 19.14 12.87
N ALA A 370 -16.52 20.16 12.88
CA ALA A 370 -16.93 21.56 13.00
C ALA A 370 -17.87 21.99 11.87
N ASN A 371 -17.47 21.70 10.62
CA ASN A 371 -18.31 21.96 9.45
C ASN A 371 -19.66 21.23 9.51
N TRP A 372 -19.65 20.00 10.01
CA TRP A 372 -20.89 19.24 10.22
C TRP A 372 -21.74 19.83 11.34
N ALA A 373 -21.12 20.26 12.45
CA ALA A 373 -21.77 20.88 13.59
C ALA A 373 -22.46 22.19 13.21
N GLU A 374 -21.82 23.06 12.45
CA GLU A 374 -22.40 24.30 11.93
C GLU A 374 -23.67 24.04 11.11
N ARG A 375 -23.64 23.05 10.22
CA ARG A 375 -24.81 22.65 9.40
C ARG A 375 -25.95 22.08 10.24
N ASN A 376 -25.64 21.56 11.43
CA ASN A 376 -26.61 20.99 12.37
C ASN A 376 -26.96 21.95 13.53
N ASN A 377 -26.56 23.22 13.44
CA ASN A 377 -26.78 24.27 14.44
C ASN A 377 -26.29 23.86 15.84
N ILE A 378 -25.11 23.29 15.92
CA ILE A 378 -24.45 22.94 17.17
C ILE A 378 -23.38 23.99 17.46
N THR A 379 -23.47 24.63 18.63
CA THR A 379 -22.47 25.58 19.14
C THR A 379 -21.54 24.90 20.11
N TYR A 380 -20.24 25.20 20.03
CA TYR A 380 -19.20 24.63 20.88
C TYR A 380 -18.06 25.62 21.09
N GLY A 381 -17.35 25.55 22.20
CA GLY A 381 -16.21 26.42 22.54
C GLY A 381 -14.83 25.81 22.22
N GLY A 382 -14.75 24.53 21.80
CA GLY A 382 -13.49 23.87 21.47
C GLY A 382 -13.62 22.35 21.32
N TYR A 383 -12.46 21.69 21.09
CA TYR A 383 -12.40 20.25 20.82
C TYR A 383 -13.09 19.40 21.91
N GLN A 384 -12.83 19.69 23.18
CA GLN A 384 -13.37 18.93 24.30
C GLN A 384 -14.89 18.96 24.33
N GLU A 385 -15.48 20.12 24.10
CA GLU A 385 -16.94 20.31 24.15
C GLU A 385 -17.61 19.61 22.95
N ILE A 386 -17.09 19.79 21.75
CA ILE A 386 -17.65 19.14 20.55
C ILE A 386 -17.46 17.62 20.60
N ALA A 387 -16.36 17.12 21.12
CA ALA A 387 -16.08 15.68 21.28
C ALA A 387 -17.03 15.00 22.28
N SER A 388 -17.52 15.74 23.28
CA SER A 388 -18.48 15.24 24.29
C SER A 388 -19.95 15.38 23.89
N HIS A 389 -20.23 16.00 22.73
CA HIS A 389 -21.60 16.31 22.32
C HIS A 389 -22.34 15.06 21.81
N ASP A 390 -23.56 14.77 22.32
CA ASP A 390 -24.36 13.57 22.00
C ASP A 390 -24.57 13.35 20.49
N LYS A 391 -24.86 14.42 19.73
CA LYS A 391 -25.05 14.33 18.29
C LYS A 391 -23.76 13.94 17.55
N VAL A 392 -22.60 14.38 18.04
CA VAL A 392 -21.30 13.99 17.50
C VAL A 392 -21.01 12.53 17.84
N ARG A 393 -21.37 12.10 19.05
CA ARG A 393 -21.30 10.68 19.40
C ARG A 393 -22.15 9.84 18.46
N GLY A 394 -23.39 10.23 18.16
CA GLY A 394 -24.26 9.54 17.19
C GLY A 394 -23.68 9.51 15.76
N LEU A 395 -23.00 10.61 15.34
CA LEU A 395 -22.30 10.67 14.05
C LEU A 395 -21.18 9.62 13.97
N ILE A 396 -20.34 9.54 15.00
CA ILE A 396 -19.25 8.56 15.08
C ILE A 396 -19.78 7.13 15.21
N GLU A 397 -20.85 6.93 15.97
CA GLU A 397 -21.52 5.63 16.08
C GLU A 397 -22.01 5.13 14.72
N GLY A 398 -22.56 6.02 13.87
CA GLY A 398 -22.92 5.70 12.48
C GLY A 398 -21.73 5.19 11.67
N CYS A 399 -20.58 5.86 11.77
CA CYS A 399 -19.35 5.40 11.10
C CYS A 399 -18.89 4.01 11.59
N ILE A 400 -18.97 3.79 12.91
CA ILE A 400 -18.60 2.50 13.53
C ILE A 400 -19.54 1.39 13.08
N MET A 401 -20.84 1.65 12.96
CA MET A 401 -21.81 0.67 12.49
C MET A 401 -21.52 0.22 11.07
N GLU A 402 -21.19 1.13 10.15
CA GLU A 402 -20.79 0.78 8.78
C GLU A 402 -19.50 -0.08 8.75
N VAL A 403 -18.52 0.24 9.60
CA VAL A 403 -17.31 -0.59 9.75
C VAL A 403 -17.68 -1.98 10.27
N ASN A 404 -18.56 -2.07 11.26
CA ASN A 404 -19.01 -3.34 11.83
C ASN A 404 -19.76 -4.22 10.81
N GLU A 405 -20.59 -3.63 9.94
CA GLU A 405 -21.23 -4.35 8.84
C GLU A 405 -20.19 -4.99 7.90
N ASN A 406 -19.13 -4.24 7.57
CA ASN A 406 -18.02 -4.75 6.76
C ASN A 406 -17.25 -5.88 7.48
N LEU A 407 -17.02 -5.75 8.80
CA LEU A 407 -16.35 -6.78 9.60
C LEU A 407 -17.21 -8.04 9.74
N ALA A 408 -18.53 -7.87 9.91
CA ALA A 408 -19.49 -8.98 10.02
C ALA A 408 -19.53 -9.86 8.76
N ALA A 409 -19.32 -9.24 7.59
CA ALA A 409 -19.29 -9.95 6.31
C ALA A 409 -18.02 -10.80 6.11
N ASP A 410 -16.96 -10.55 6.89
CA ASP A 410 -15.69 -11.26 6.79
C ASP A 410 -15.61 -12.39 7.84
N SER A 411 -15.54 -13.65 7.39
CA SER A 411 -15.51 -14.83 8.26
C SER A 411 -14.35 -14.85 9.25
N HIS A 412 -13.23 -14.19 8.95
CA HIS A 412 -12.03 -14.13 9.78
C HIS A 412 -12.04 -12.98 10.80
N LEU A 413 -12.85 -11.94 10.55
CA LEU A 413 -12.86 -10.71 11.34
C LEU A 413 -14.20 -10.40 11.99
N ARG A 414 -15.23 -11.21 11.77
CA ARG A 414 -16.62 -10.96 12.23
C ARG A 414 -16.75 -10.78 13.74
N SER A 415 -15.87 -11.37 14.52
CA SER A 415 -15.87 -11.24 15.99
C SER A 415 -15.15 -9.97 16.47
N SER A 416 -14.40 -9.32 15.58
CA SER A 416 -13.68 -8.07 15.87
C SER A 416 -14.55 -6.82 15.70
N GLN A 417 -15.89 -6.96 15.75
CA GLN A 417 -16.80 -5.81 15.72
C GLN A 417 -16.64 -4.94 16.97
N ILE A 418 -16.67 -3.62 16.78
CA ILE A 418 -16.54 -2.65 17.86
C ILE A 418 -17.88 -2.52 18.55
N GLN A 419 -17.98 -2.99 19.80
CA GLN A 419 -19.20 -2.88 20.59
C GLN A 419 -19.21 -1.64 21.50
N ARG A 420 -18.04 -1.14 21.90
CA ARG A 420 -17.92 0.04 22.77
C ARG A 420 -16.80 0.95 22.29
N PHE A 421 -17.00 2.25 22.40
CA PHE A 421 -16.01 3.25 22.04
C PHE A 421 -16.04 4.47 22.97
N ILE A 422 -14.92 5.16 23.01
CA ILE A 422 -14.78 6.47 23.70
C ILE A 422 -14.23 7.47 22.70
N ILE A 423 -14.86 8.62 22.55
CA ILE A 423 -14.26 9.78 21.90
C ILE A 423 -13.35 10.45 22.92
N LEU A 424 -12.06 10.53 22.62
CA LEU A 424 -11.09 11.14 23.51
C LEU A 424 -11.33 12.67 23.57
N HIS A 425 -11.16 13.24 24.74
CA HIS A 425 -11.36 14.68 24.99
C HIS A 425 -10.23 15.57 24.43
N LYS A 426 -9.13 14.97 23.99
CA LYS A 426 -8.00 15.60 23.30
C LYS A 426 -7.50 14.71 22.17
N GLU A 427 -6.84 15.31 21.19
CA GLU A 427 -6.14 14.58 20.18
C GLU A 427 -4.92 13.86 20.78
N LEU A 428 -4.56 12.72 20.20
CA LEU A 428 -3.30 12.05 20.50
C LEU A 428 -2.14 12.89 19.95
N ASP A 429 -1.07 13.03 20.74
CA ASP A 429 0.04 13.92 20.44
C ASP A 429 1.39 13.18 20.40
N ALA A 430 2.29 13.69 19.57
CA ALA A 430 3.65 13.20 19.46
C ALA A 430 4.52 13.67 20.63
N ASP A 431 4.30 14.87 21.15
CA ASP A 431 5.03 15.43 22.29
C ASP A 431 4.70 14.70 23.59
N ASP A 432 3.45 14.24 23.71
CA ASP A 432 3.00 13.34 24.78
C ASP A 432 3.50 11.89 24.60
N GLY A 433 4.24 11.61 23.57
CA GLY A 433 4.77 10.28 23.23
C GLY A 433 3.72 9.29 22.74
N GLU A 434 2.48 9.70 22.53
CA GLU A 434 1.35 8.85 22.09
C GLU A 434 1.45 8.48 20.61
N LEU A 435 2.03 9.38 19.81
CA LEU A 435 2.35 9.17 18.41
C LEU A 435 3.87 9.22 18.19
N THR A 436 4.33 8.64 17.10
CA THR A 436 5.67 8.90 16.58
C THR A 436 5.71 10.24 15.85
N ARG A 437 6.91 10.75 15.52
CA ARG A 437 7.08 11.95 14.67
C ARG A 437 6.45 11.78 13.28
N THR A 438 6.25 10.54 12.83
CA THR A 438 5.55 10.19 11.59
C THR A 438 4.07 9.89 11.81
N ARG A 439 3.49 10.29 12.95
CA ARG A 439 2.09 10.11 13.36
C ARG A 439 1.60 8.67 13.45
N LYS A 440 2.48 7.70 13.73
CA LYS A 440 2.07 6.32 14.01
C LYS A 440 1.78 6.14 15.49
N VAL A 441 0.65 5.55 15.83
CA VAL A 441 0.21 5.27 17.20
C VAL A 441 1.21 4.36 17.93
N ARG A 442 1.59 4.76 19.14
CA ARG A 442 2.46 3.98 20.04
C ARG A 442 1.61 3.22 21.05
N ARG A 443 1.06 2.07 20.61
CA ARG A 443 0.10 1.26 21.39
C ARG A 443 0.50 1.01 22.83
N ARG A 444 1.79 0.71 23.08
CA ARG A 444 2.27 0.47 24.45
C ARG A 444 2.07 1.69 25.34
N ILE A 445 2.39 2.87 24.84
CA ILE A 445 2.22 4.14 25.58
C ILE A 445 0.73 4.41 25.83
N ILE A 446 -0.12 4.17 24.82
CA ILE A 446 -1.58 4.31 24.97
C ILE A 446 -2.09 3.35 26.05
N ALA A 447 -1.67 2.09 26.05
CA ALA A 447 -2.08 1.10 27.03
C ALA A 447 -1.63 1.47 28.46
N GLU A 448 -0.40 1.97 28.62
CA GLU A 448 0.13 2.43 29.90
C GLU A 448 -0.60 3.67 30.41
N LYS A 449 -0.87 4.65 29.53
CA LYS A 449 -1.44 5.97 29.91
C LYS A 449 -2.95 5.92 30.13
N TYR A 450 -3.66 5.13 29.33
CA TYR A 450 -5.12 5.08 29.30
C TYR A 450 -5.69 3.74 29.81
N GLY A 451 -4.91 2.95 30.58
CA GLY A 451 -5.32 1.62 31.05
C GLY A 451 -6.69 1.62 31.73
N THR A 452 -6.96 2.58 32.63
CA THR A 452 -8.27 2.71 33.31
C THR A 452 -9.44 2.91 32.34
N LEU A 453 -9.26 3.67 31.26
CA LEU A 453 -10.27 3.86 30.22
C LEU A 453 -10.45 2.60 29.36
N ILE A 454 -9.37 1.88 29.10
CA ILE A 454 -9.43 0.59 28.39
C ILE A 454 -10.21 -0.43 29.23
N ASP A 455 -9.92 -0.54 30.51
CA ASP A 455 -10.64 -1.43 31.43
C ASP A 455 -12.13 -1.08 31.51
N ALA A 456 -12.46 0.21 31.49
CA ALA A 456 -13.83 0.69 31.48
C ALA A 456 -14.60 0.26 30.22
N LEU A 457 -13.94 0.16 29.07
CA LEU A 457 -14.55 -0.31 27.82
C LEU A 457 -14.99 -1.79 27.91
N TYR A 458 -14.44 -2.56 28.86
CA TYR A 458 -14.76 -3.98 29.09
C TYR A 458 -15.49 -4.23 30.39
N SER A 459 -15.93 -3.18 31.10
CA SER A 459 -16.69 -3.27 32.32
C SER A 459 -18.14 -2.79 32.11
N ASP A 460 -19.03 -3.13 33.02
CA ASP A 460 -20.43 -2.64 32.98
C ASP A 460 -20.58 -1.18 33.43
N GLN A 461 -19.47 -0.48 33.69
CA GLN A 461 -19.48 0.91 34.13
C GLN A 461 -19.85 1.83 32.97
N GLN A 462 -20.90 2.66 33.17
CA GLN A 462 -21.30 3.68 32.22
C GLN A 462 -20.52 5.00 32.37
N HIS A 463 -19.90 5.23 33.53
CA HIS A 463 -19.12 6.42 33.84
C HIS A 463 -17.82 6.05 34.55
N VAL A 464 -16.71 6.55 34.05
CA VAL A 464 -15.38 6.42 34.68
C VAL A 464 -14.88 7.82 35.04
N LYS A 465 -14.57 8.05 36.32
CA LYS A 465 -13.82 9.23 36.71
C LYS A 465 -12.33 9.01 36.37
N VAL A 466 -11.82 9.80 35.43
CA VAL A 466 -10.38 9.91 35.20
C VAL A 466 -9.89 11.10 36.00
N GLU A 467 -8.98 10.90 36.93
CA GLU A 467 -8.27 12.00 37.56
C GLU A 467 -7.36 12.62 36.49
N SER A 468 -7.79 13.76 35.94
CA SER A 468 -6.93 14.56 35.09
C SER A 468 -5.89 15.24 35.98
N GLN A 469 -4.64 14.77 35.98
CA GLN A 469 -3.53 15.61 36.35
C GLN A 469 -3.34 16.65 35.24
N VAL A 470 -3.98 17.80 35.42
CA VAL A 470 -3.67 19.00 34.63
C VAL A 470 -2.45 19.62 35.32
N THR A 471 -1.25 19.31 34.85
CA THR A 471 -0.06 20.11 35.15
C THR A 471 -0.08 21.32 34.21
N PHE A 472 -0.32 22.49 34.76
CA PHE A 472 0.02 23.75 34.11
C PHE A 472 1.52 24.00 34.37
N GLU A 473 2.34 24.01 33.34
CA GLU A 473 3.61 24.72 33.33
C GLU A 473 3.45 26.05 32.58
#